data_e5f283e1a3f0ebd9bbc6c5badd6fb7a5
#
_entry.id   e5f283e1a3f0ebd9bbc6c5badd6fb7a5
#
_cell.length_a   1.000
_cell.length_b   1.000
_cell.length_c   1.000
_cell.angle_alpha   90.00
_cell.angle_beta   90.00
_cell.angle_gamma   90.00
#
_symmetry.space_group_name_H-M   'P 1'
#
loop_
_entity.id
_entity.type
_entity.pdbx_description
1 polymer ?
#
loop_
_entity_poly.entity_id
_entity_poly.type
_entity_poly.pdbx_seq_one_letter_code
_entity_poly.pdbx_strand_id
1 'polypeptide(L)'
;MIQSPQTDPPDGSAPHAVGNEPAPAGHTTRATPPDPHDERPDPRFGVLGQLSVHGRTMSVTSPVRRAVLTACLLRYGRPIGIAEFSEILWDDPPVSATANLRSHVTGLRRDLDEVEPGLGDRMRTYRGAQCGYGLEIAPDEFDLPRFTAAVQRGRNWLLSGSHKSAVDALEQAVGLWNGPFGQDLPPTRWFNAHIAGLNNARLDAYQDLFTASVLAGRTIMLAYRIESVIAEAPYRQHLWELLAAVHCLHGDTVSTLSVVNRCQKLFAEDLGLDLPPGIEAMRKAALNWDREEAMRLVASRTQESAERCQCRRPPRPSS
;
A
#
# COMPACT_ATOMS: atom_id res chain seq x y z
N MET A 1 55.36 -12.16 46.85
CA MET A 1 55.56 -12.62 48.21
C MET A 1 54.24 -12.58 48.94
N ILE A 2 53.80 -13.79 49.39
CA ILE A 2 52.98 -14.10 50.56
C ILE A 2 51.45 -13.90 50.32
N GLN A 3 50.72 -14.92 49.97
CA GLN A 3 50.10 -16.06 50.68
C GLN A 3 48.68 -15.75 51.14
N SER A 4 47.75 -16.56 50.58
CA SER A 4 46.40 -16.86 51.09
C SER A 4 46.45 -17.50 52.50
N PRO A 5 45.34 -17.63 53.26
CA PRO A 5 44.70 -18.93 53.20
C PRO A 5 43.14 -18.93 53.21
N GLN A 6 42.64 -20.10 52.77
CA GLN A 6 41.33 -20.72 52.89
C GLN A 6 40.85 -20.86 54.34
N THR A 7 39.50 -20.95 54.49
CA THR A 7 38.83 -21.98 55.35
C THR A 7 37.34 -22.08 55.00
N ASP A 8 36.93 -23.29 54.76
CA ASP A 8 35.56 -23.83 54.62
C ASP A 8 35.01 -24.32 56.00
N PRO A 9 33.80 -24.96 56.02
CA PRO A 9 32.52 -24.51 56.60
C PRO A 9 32.19 -25.19 57.95
N PRO A 10 30.96 -25.12 58.49
CA PRO A 10 30.08 -26.31 58.49
C PRO A 10 28.54 -26.04 58.52
N ASP A 11 27.84 -26.88 57.85
CA ASP A 11 26.71 -27.77 58.14
C ASP A 11 25.69 -27.39 59.23
N GLY A 12 24.39 -27.63 58.91
CA GLY A 12 23.36 -27.66 59.97
C GLY A 12 21.90 -27.49 59.48
N SER A 13 21.27 -28.57 58.95
CA SER A 13 19.94 -29.07 59.23
C SER A 13 18.68 -28.16 59.15
N ALA A 14 17.73 -28.64 58.37
CA ALA A 14 16.32 -28.24 58.30
C ALA A 14 15.55 -28.54 59.61
N PRO A 15 14.25 -28.02 59.75
CA PRO A 15 13.12 -28.79 59.31
C PRO A 15 11.88 -28.01 58.79
N HIS A 16 11.03 -28.77 58.09
CA HIS A 16 9.65 -28.63 57.62
C HIS A 16 8.74 -27.57 58.24
N ALA A 17 7.98 -26.83 57.36
CA ALA A 17 6.61 -26.44 57.64
C ALA A 17 5.81 -26.29 56.32
N VAL A 18 4.61 -26.82 56.32
CA VAL A 18 3.57 -27.10 55.37
C VAL A 18 2.85 -25.81 54.89
N GLY A 19 2.56 -25.75 53.59
CA GLY A 19 1.26 -25.36 53.05
C GLY A 19 0.93 -23.86 52.92
N ASN A 20 0.89 -23.38 51.66
CA ASN A 20 -0.32 -22.73 51.12
C ASN A 20 -0.05 -22.42 49.60
N GLU A 21 -0.77 -23.13 48.74
CA GLU A 21 -0.90 -22.77 47.33
C GLU A 21 -1.82 -21.58 47.16
N PRO A 22 -1.47 -20.54 46.39
CA PRO A 22 -2.45 -19.70 45.73
C PRO A 22 -2.60 -20.12 44.25
N ALA A 23 -3.87 -20.16 43.82
CA ALA A 23 -4.37 -20.49 42.50
C ALA A 23 -3.71 -19.73 41.33
N PRO A 24 -3.77 -20.30 40.09
CA PRO A 24 -3.06 -19.73 38.94
C PRO A 24 -3.73 -18.44 38.46
N ALA A 25 -2.99 -17.34 38.48
CA ALA A 25 -3.33 -16.08 37.83
C ALA A 25 -3.36 -16.26 36.31
N GLY A 26 -4.46 -15.81 35.72
CA GLY A 26 -4.73 -15.89 34.29
C GLY A 26 -3.59 -15.34 33.43
N HIS A 27 -3.10 -16.17 32.53
CA HIS A 27 -2.21 -15.78 31.45
C HIS A 27 -2.96 -14.86 30.46
N THR A 28 -2.87 -13.55 30.65
CA THR A 28 -3.10 -12.60 29.58
C THR A 28 -2.01 -12.81 28.55
N THR A 29 -2.34 -13.48 27.48
CA THR A 29 -1.47 -13.65 26.30
C THR A 29 -1.21 -12.26 25.73
N ARG A 30 -0.09 -11.67 26.11
CA ARG A 30 0.43 -10.44 25.52
C ARG A 30 0.79 -10.79 24.07
N ALA A 31 0.00 -10.30 23.12
CA ALA A 31 0.28 -10.48 21.70
C ALA A 31 1.70 -9.96 21.44
N THR A 32 2.59 -10.87 21.07
CA THR A 32 3.94 -10.56 20.60
C THR A 32 3.79 -9.65 19.38
N PRO A 33 4.46 -8.49 19.30
CA PRO A 33 4.45 -7.69 18.08
C PRO A 33 5.04 -8.55 16.97
N PRO A 34 4.47 -8.51 15.75
CA PRO A 34 5.01 -9.27 14.62
C PRO A 34 6.45 -8.87 14.37
N ASP A 35 7.28 -9.88 14.12
CA ASP A 35 8.70 -9.76 13.78
C ASP A 35 8.84 -8.79 12.58
N PRO A 36 9.68 -7.74 12.65
CA PRO A 36 9.89 -6.82 11.53
C PRO A 36 10.53 -7.47 10.30
N HIS A 37 10.97 -8.72 10.40
CA HIS A 37 11.58 -9.52 9.34
C HIS A 37 10.73 -10.73 8.94
N ASP A 38 9.40 -10.63 8.97
CA ASP A 38 8.54 -11.63 8.31
C ASP A 38 8.78 -11.51 6.78
N GLU A 39 9.88 -12.09 6.31
CA GLU A 39 10.24 -12.23 4.89
C GLU A 39 9.22 -13.15 4.21
N ARG A 40 8.04 -12.64 4.00
CA ARG A 40 7.07 -13.35 3.15
C ARG A 40 7.64 -13.40 1.75
N PRO A 41 7.65 -14.58 1.13
CA PRO A 41 8.13 -14.72 -0.25
C PRO A 41 7.40 -13.72 -1.16
N ASP A 42 8.09 -13.24 -2.19
CA ASP A 42 7.50 -12.34 -3.18
C ASP A 42 6.17 -12.89 -3.69
N PRO A 43 5.19 -12.02 -4.00
CA PRO A 43 3.92 -12.49 -4.52
C PRO A 43 4.14 -13.24 -5.84
N ARG A 44 3.45 -14.37 -6.01
CA ARG A 44 3.55 -15.16 -7.25
C ARG A 44 3.01 -14.37 -8.45
N PHE A 45 1.94 -13.59 -8.23
CA PHE A 45 1.31 -12.74 -9.24
C PHE A 45 1.41 -11.27 -8.82
N GLY A 46 1.93 -10.42 -9.71
CA GLY A 46 2.00 -8.98 -9.52
C GLY A 46 1.25 -8.24 -10.61
N VAL A 47 0.39 -7.30 -10.19
CA VAL A 47 -0.28 -6.34 -11.09
C VAL A 47 0.07 -4.89 -10.75
N LEU A 48 0.68 -4.64 -9.61
CA LEU A 48 1.00 -3.29 -9.15
C LEU A 48 2.19 -2.71 -9.93
N GLY A 49 1.92 -2.22 -11.11
CA GLY A 49 2.87 -1.78 -12.14
C GLY A 49 2.80 -2.66 -13.38
N GLN A 50 3.94 -3.17 -13.83
CA GLN A 50 3.98 -4.15 -14.92
C GLN A 50 3.52 -5.53 -14.43
N LEU A 51 2.68 -6.20 -15.24
CA LEU A 51 2.22 -7.56 -14.94
C LEU A 51 3.40 -8.51 -14.81
N SER A 52 3.48 -9.19 -13.67
CA SER A 52 4.57 -10.12 -13.36
C SER A 52 4.07 -11.45 -12.80
N VAL A 53 4.86 -12.50 -13.02
CA VAL A 53 4.68 -13.81 -12.41
C VAL A 53 6.02 -14.24 -11.83
N HIS A 54 6.07 -14.63 -10.54
CA HIS A 54 7.31 -14.91 -9.80
C HIS A 54 8.37 -13.78 -9.89
N GLY A 55 7.92 -12.51 -9.76
CA GLY A 55 8.82 -11.35 -9.84
C GLY A 55 9.41 -11.09 -11.23
N ARG A 56 9.10 -11.92 -12.22
CA ARG A 56 9.54 -11.73 -13.61
C ARG A 56 8.44 -11.04 -14.40
N THR A 57 8.77 -9.95 -15.06
CA THR A 57 7.83 -9.33 -16.01
C THR A 57 7.44 -10.39 -17.05
N MET A 58 6.15 -10.64 -17.17
CA MET A 58 5.67 -11.60 -18.17
C MET A 58 5.98 -11.09 -19.57
N SER A 59 6.81 -11.83 -20.31
CA SER A 59 7.05 -11.60 -21.73
C SER A 59 5.86 -12.05 -22.60
N VAL A 60 4.62 -11.90 -22.10
CA VAL A 60 3.40 -12.18 -22.86
C VAL A 60 3.32 -11.15 -23.98
N THR A 61 3.66 -11.58 -25.17
CA THR A 61 3.70 -10.74 -26.37
C THR A 61 2.33 -10.19 -26.76
N SER A 62 1.24 -10.87 -26.39
CA SER A 62 -0.13 -10.45 -26.72
C SER A 62 -0.72 -9.52 -25.67
N PRO A 63 -1.00 -8.24 -25.99
CA PRO A 63 -1.68 -7.30 -25.08
C PRO A 63 -3.03 -7.85 -24.56
N VAL A 64 -3.77 -8.58 -25.40
CA VAL A 64 -5.07 -9.16 -25.01
C VAL A 64 -4.89 -10.28 -23.96
N ARG A 65 -3.85 -11.11 -24.05
CA ARG A 65 -3.59 -12.14 -23.03
C ARG A 65 -3.21 -11.49 -21.68
N ARG A 66 -2.42 -10.41 -21.70
CA ARG A 66 -2.14 -9.63 -20.49
C ARG A 66 -3.42 -9.06 -19.89
N ALA A 67 -4.28 -8.49 -20.73
CA ALA A 67 -5.58 -7.97 -20.30
C ALA A 67 -6.48 -9.07 -19.69
N VAL A 68 -6.53 -10.28 -20.29
CA VAL A 68 -7.26 -11.43 -19.74
C VAL A 68 -6.73 -11.82 -18.37
N LEU A 69 -5.41 -11.97 -18.21
CA LEU A 69 -4.81 -12.31 -16.91
C LEU A 69 -5.06 -11.22 -15.88
N THR A 70 -4.85 -9.96 -16.24
CA THR A 70 -5.10 -8.82 -15.36
C THR A 70 -6.57 -8.74 -14.91
N ALA A 71 -7.52 -8.98 -15.84
CA ALA A 71 -8.95 -9.02 -15.49
C ALA A 71 -9.24 -10.13 -14.47
N CYS A 72 -8.68 -11.34 -14.67
CA CYS A 72 -8.83 -12.43 -13.71
C CYS A 72 -8.23 -12.09 -12.32
N LEU A 73 -7.08 -11.43 -12.29
CA LEU A 73 -6.43 -10.99 -11.06
C LEU A 73 -7.28 -9.93 -10.33
N LEU A 74 -7.78 -8.93 -11.06
CA LEU A 74 -8.63 -7.87 -10.47
C LEU A 74 -10.01 -8.39 -10.02
N ARG A 75 -10.51 -9.48 -10.65
CA ARG A 75 -11.73 -10.18 -10.24
C ARG A 75 -11.44 -11.36 -9.30
N TYR A 76 -10.31 -11.33 -8.64
CA TYR A 76 -9.84 -12.34 -7.72
C TYR A 76 -10.97 -13.09 -6.99
N GLY A 77 -10.89 -14.43 -7.03
CA GLY A 77 -11.88 -15.31 -6.40
C GLY A 77 -13.26 -15.38 -7.08
N ARG A 78 -13.46 -14.71 -8.25
CA ARG A 78 -14.72 -14.73 -9.00
C ARG A 78 -14.48 -15.05 -10.47
N PRO A 79 -15.14 -16.08 -11.02
CA PRO A 79 -15.09 -16.32 -12.45
C PRO A 79 -15.78 -15.20 -13.22
N ILE A 80 -15.26 -14.88 -14.40
CA ILE A 80 -15.77 -13.87 -15.32
C ILE A 80 -16.48 -14.60 -16.45
N GLY A 81 -17.74 -14.26 -16.71
CA GLY A 81 -18.51 -14.80 -17.83
C GLY A 81 -17.96 -14.35 -19.19
N ILE A 82 -18.21 -15.15 -20.26
CA ILE A 82 -17.69 -14.83 -21.61
C ILE A 82 -18.22 -13.48 -22.11
N ALA A 83 -19.49 -13.16 -21.87
CA ALA A 83 -20.07 -11.88 -22.24
C ALA A 83 -19.39 -10.72 -21.50
N GLU A 84 -19.23 -10.85 -20.18
CA GLU A 84 -18.55 -9.88 -19.34
C GLU A 84 -17.08 -9.68 -19.78
N PHE A 85 -16.36 -10.76 -20.12
CA PHE A 85 -15.01 -10.65 -20.70
C PHE A 85 -14.99 -9.84 -21.98
N SER A 86 -15.99 -10.01 -22.84
CA SER A 86 -16.06 -9.24 -24.08
C SER A 86 -16.19 -7.73 -23.80
N GLU A 87 -17.00 -7.34 -22.80
CA GLU A 87 -17.17 -5.94 -22.37
C GLU A 87 -15.91 -5.39 -21.67
N ILE A 88 -15.15 -6.23 -20.96
CA ILE A 88 -13.89 -5.85 -20.33
C ILE A 88 -12.81 -5.57 -21.37
N LEU A 89 -12.71 -6.43 -22.38
CA LEU A 89 -11.61 -6.39 -23.35
C LEU A 89 -11.85 -5.43 -24.51
N TRP A 90 -13.13 -5.15 -24.83
CA TRP A 90 -13.52 -4.29 -25.96
C TRP A 90 -14.73 -3.44 -25.58
N ASP A 91 -14.64 -2.14 -25.76
CA ASP A 91 -15.80 -1.24 -25.59
C ASP A 91 -16.89 -1.51 -26.67
N ASP A 92 -16.48 -2.02 -27.84
CA ASP A 92 -17.34 -2.50 -28.92
C ASP A 92 -16.86 -3.89 -29.34
N PRO A 93 -17.41 -4.97 -28.73
CA PRO A 93 -16.94 -6.32 -28.97
C PRO A 93 -17.20 -6.79 -30.44
N PRO A 94 -16.18 -7.30 -31.16
CA PRO A 94 -16.33 -7.84 -32.47
C PRO A 94 -17.20 -9.12 -32.45
N VAL A 95 -17.83 -9.47 -33.57
CA VAL A 95 -18.64 -10.71 -33.72
C VAL A 95 -17.81 -11.96 -33.31
N SER A 96 -16.49 -11.94 -33.55
CA SER A 96 -15.59 -13.03 -33.22
C SER A 96 -15.08 -12.99 -31.75
N ALA A 97 -15.54 -12.06 -30.90
CA ALA A 97 -15.04 -11.85 -29.53
C ALA A 97 -14.93 -13.16 -28.73
N THR A 98 -15.99 -14.00 -28.76
CA THR A 98 -16.02 -15.29 -28.06
C THR A 98 -14.93 -16.26 -28.53
N ALA A 99 -14.74 -16.37 -29.86
CA ALA A 99 -13.72 -17.24 -30.42
C ALA A 99 -12.32 -16.73 -30.13
N ASN A 100 -12.11 -15.42 -30.23
CA ASN A 100 -10.87 -14.75 -29.89
C ASN A 100 -10.51 -14.96 -28.41
N LEU A 101 -11.46 -14.77 -27.51
CA LEU A 101 -11.26 -15.01 -26.07
C LEU A 101 -10.79 -16.44 -25.77
N ARG A 102 -11.44 -17.45 -26.38
CA ARG A 102 -11.04 -18.86 -26.22
C ARG A 102 -9.61 -19.11 -26.68
N SER A 103 -9.23 -18.55 -27.83
CA SER A 103 -7.86 -18.63 -28.34
C SER A 103 -6.86 -17.95 -27.40
N HIS A 104 -7.18 -16.76 -26.88
CA HIS A 104 -6.33 -16.02 -25.93
C HIS A 104 -6.17 -16.77 -24.60
N VAL A 105 -7.22 -17.36 -24.06
CA VAL A 105 -7.15 -18.20 -22.85
C VAL A 105 -6.27 -19.43 -23.07
N THR A 106 -6.37 -20.09 -24.23
CA THR A 106 -5.51 -21.22 -24.56
C THR A 106 -4.05 -20.81 -24.67
N GLY A 107 -3.78 -19.67 -25.33
CA GLY A 107 -2.43 -19.12 -25.40
C GLY A 107 -1.89 -18.69 -24.03
N LEU A 108 -2.73 -18.05 -23.20
CA LEU A 108 -2.34 -17.66 -21.85
C LEU A 108 -1.94 -18.84 -20.96
N ARG A 109 -2.66 -19.97 -21.06
CA ARG A 109 -2.26 -21.20 -20.32
C ARG A 109 -0.87 -21.66 -20.70
N ARG A 110 -0.51 -21.63 -21.98
CA ARG A 110 0.85 -21.97 -22.43
C ARG A 110 1.88 -20.99 -21.89
N ASP A 111 1.58 -19.68 -22.00
CA ASP A 111 2.48 -18.64 -21.47
C ASP A 111 2.73 -18.81 -19.95
N LEU A 112 1.71 -19.21 -19.20
CA LEU A 112 1.83 -19.51 -17.76
C LEU A 112 2.63 -20.79 -17.50
N ASP A 113 2.42 -21.86 -18.28
CA ASP A 113 3.18 -23.12 -18.18
C ASP A 113 4.65 -22.96 -18.58
N GLU A 114 4.98 -22.00 -19.44
CA GLU A 114 6.36 -21.64 -19.76
C GLU A 114 7.08 -20.98 -18.58
N VAL A 115 6.35 -20.26 -17.71
CA VAL A 115 6.91 -19.68 -16.48
C VAL A 115 7.09 -20.75 -15.41
N GLU A 116 6.06 -21.56 -15.18
CA GLU A 116 6.07 -22.66 -14.21
C GLU A 116 5.13 -23.77 -14.68
N PRO A 117 5.64 -25.02 -14.85
CA PRO A 117 4.80 -26.15 -15.27
C PRO A 117 3.59 -26.35 -14.34
N GLY A 118 2.39 -26.44 -14.91
CA GLY A 118 1.13 -26.58 -14.18
C GLY A 118 0.47 -25.26 -13.77
N LEU A 119 1.11 -24.11 -14.00
CA LEU A 119 0.52 -22.82 -13.66
C LEU A 119 -0.65 -22.46 -14.60
N GLY A 120 -0.60 -22.93 -15.85
CA GLY A 120 -1.70 -22.78 -16.81
C GLY A 120 -2.98 -23.48 -16.36
N ASP A 121 -2.90 -24.56 -15.60
CA ASP A 121 -4.06 -25.27 -15.06
C ASP A 121 -4.84 -24.46 -14.03
N ARG A 122 -4.22 -23.45 -13.41
CA ARG A 122 -4.91 -22.52 -12.50
C ARG A 122 -5.89 -21.60 -13.22
N MET A 123 -5.75 -21.46 -14.56
CA MET A 123 -6.72 -20.77 -15.40
C MET A 123 -7.91 -21.68 -15.68
N ARG A 124 -8.88 -21.71 -14.76
CA ARG A 124 -10.04 -22.59 -14.77
C ARG A 124 -11.09 -22.18 -15.81
N THR A 125 -11.73 -23.18 -16.38
CA THR A 125 -12.96 -23.01 -17.19
C THR A 125 -14.15 -23.39 -16.34
N TYR A 126 -15.06 -22.45 -16.13
CA TYR A 126 -16.32 -22.68 -15.43
C TYR A 126 -17.42 -22.99 -16.47
N ARG A 127 -18.14 -24.09 -16.23
CA ARG A 127 -19.25 -24.57 -17.08
C ARG A 127 -20.53 -24.51 -16.24
N GLY A 128 -21.62 -24.06 -16.82
CA GLY A 128 -22.91 -23.94 -16.15
C GLY A 128 -23.80 -22.90 -16.86
N ALA A 129 -24.71 -22.30 -16.11
CA ALA A 129 -25.64 -21.28 -16.65
C ALA A 129 -24.91 -20.08 -17.26
N GLN A 130 -23.70 -19.77 -16.73
CA GLN A 130 -22.77 -18.80 -17.33
C GLN A 130 -21.41 -19.48 -17.51
N CYS A 131 -21.07 -19.74 -18.78
CA CYS A 131 -19.73 -20.22 -19.12
C CYS A 131 -18.72 -19.09 -18.98
N GLY A 132 -17.56 -19.35 -18.36
CA GLY A 132 -16.57 -18.32 -18.11
C GLY A 132 -15.20 -18.84 -17.70
N TYR A 133 -14.31 -17.95 -17.36
CA TYR A 133 -12.95 -18.22 -16.93
C TYR A 133 -12.62 -17.52 -15.62
N GLY A 134 -11.69 -18.06 -14.86
CA GLY A 134 -11.17 -17.43 -13.65
C GLY A 134 -9.82 -18.02 -13.30
N LEU A 135 -9.02 -17.27 -12.54
CA LEU A 135 -7.73 -17.69 -12.05
C LEU A 135 -7.85 -18.14 -10.59
N GLU A 136 -7.35 -19.34 -10.30
CA GLU A 136 -7.35 -19.92 -8.96
C GLU A 136 -6.05 -19.54 -8.25
N ILE A 137 -6.14 -18.56 -7.34
CA ILE A 137 -5.02 -18.01 -6.59
C ILE A 137 -5.41 -17.79 -5.12
N ALA A 138 -4.43 -17.89 -4.23
CA ALA A 138 -4.60 -17.53 -2.83
C ALA A 138 -4.29 -16.02 -2.61
N PRO A 139 -4.87 -15.38 -1.57
CA PRO A 139 -4.65 -13.95 -1.31
C PRO A 139 -3.18 -13.58 -1.08
N ASP A 140 -2.42 -14.49 -0.50
CA ASP A 140 -0.99 -14.32 -0.21
C ASP A 140 -0.08 -14.53 -1.43
N GLU A 141 -0.60 -15.11 -2.51
CA GLU A 141 0.09 -15.24 -3.79
C GLU A 141 -0.04 -13.99 -4.69
N PHE A 142 -0.79 -12.96 -4.27
CA PHE A 142 -1.14 -11.81 -5.09
C PHE A 142 -0.78 -10.49 -4.40
N ASP A 143 -0.16 -9.56 -5.14
CA ASP A 143 0.36 -8.30 -4.59
C ASP A 143 -0.75 -7.32 -4.15
N LEU A 144 -1.87 -7.22 -4.86
CA LEU A 144 -2.93 -6.26 -4.54
C LEU A 144 -3.59 -6.48 -3.16
N PRO A 145 -3.97 -7.70 -2.73
CA PRO A 145 -4.42 -7.94 -1.36
C PRO A 145 -3.35 -7.62 -0.31
N ARG A 146 -2.07 -7.93 -0.60
CA ARG A 146 -0.95 -7.59 0.30
C ARG A 146 -0.79 -6.08 0.45
N PHE A 147 -0.83 -5.34 -0.66
CA PHE A 147 -0.82 -3.88 -0.67
C PHE A 147 -1.96 -3.32 0.19
N THR A 148 -3.19 -3.77 -0.08
CA THR A 148 -4.38 -3.31 0.63
C THR A 148 -4.26 -3.55 2.14
N ALA A 149 -3.79 -4.74 2.54
CA ALA A 149 -3.57 -5.09 3.94
C ALA A 149 -2.46 -4.24 4.58
N ALA A 150 -1.37 -3.98 3.86
CA ALA A 150 -0.26 -3.17 4.36
C ALA A 150 -0.66 -1.69 4.53
N VAL A 151 -1.38 -1.11 3.55
CA VAL A 151 -1.94 0.24 3.65
C VAL A 151 -2.90 0.35 4.84
N GLN A 152 -3.79 -0.62 5.02
CA GLN A 152 -4.73 -0.61 6.14
C GLN A 152 -4.01 -0.68 7.50
N ARG A 153 -2.97 -1.51 7.63
CA ARG A 153 -2.13 -1.55 8.84
C ARG A 153 -1.43 -0.23 9.08
N GLY A 154 -0.81 0.34 8.04
CA GLY A 154 -0.12 1.62 8.12
C GLY A 154 -1.04 2.76 8.56
N ARG A 155 -2.24 2.85 8.00
CA ARG A 155 -3.27 3.83 8.41
C ARG A 155 -3.71 3.63 9.87
N ASN A 156 -3.92 2.40 10.30
CA ASN A 156 -4.27 2.12 11.68
C ASN A 156 -3.16 2.56 12.65
N TRP A 157 -1.90 2.29 12.33
CA TRP A 157 -0.75 2.76 13.11
C TRP A 157 -0.61 4.28 13.10
N LEU A 158 -0.85 4.93 11.95
CA LEU A 158 -0.84 6.39 11.83
C LEU A 158 -1.89 7.03 12.74
N LEU A 159 -3.12 6.51 12.74
CA LEU A 159 -4.23 6.98 13.57
C LEU A 159 -4.01 6.74 15.07
N SER A 160 -3.30 5.67 15.44
CA SER A 160 -2.95 5.38 16.83
C SER A 160 -1.73 6.15 17.34
N GLY A 161 -1.11 7.01 16.51
CA GLY A 161 0.10 7.74 16.88
C GLY A 161 1.39 6.92 16.82
N SER A 162 1.32 5.66 16.36
CA SER A 162 2.49 4.78 16.21
C SER A 162 3.21 5.03 14.89
N HIS A 163 3.73 6.26 14.71
CA HIS A 163 4.21 6.75 13.42
C HIS A 163 5.36 5.92 12.83
N LYS A 164 6.27 5.38 13.64
CA LYS A 164 7.37 4.52 13.16
C LYS A 164 6.84 3.23 12.54
N SER A 165 5.90 2.56 13.21
CA SER A 165 5.24 1.35 12.69
C SER A 165 4.39 1.64 11.45
N ALA A 166 3.79 2.85 11.39
CA ALA A 166 3.08 3.31 10.20
C ALA A 166 4.03 3.43 8.99
N VAL A 167 5.22 4.04 9.18
CA VAL A 167 6.23 4.13 8.13
C VAL A 167 6.63 2.74 7.64
N ASP A 168 6.97 1.83 8.55
CA ASP A 168 7.44 0.49 8.17
C ASP A 168 6.36 -0.29 7.38
N ALA A 169 5.08 -0.20 7.79
CA ALA A 169 3.97 -0.83 7.07
C ALA A 169 3.69 -0.18 5.70
N LEU A 170 3.79 1.15 5.60
CA LEU A 170 3.54 1.88 4.36
C LEU A 170 4.72 1.76 3.38
N GLU A 171 5.97 1.66 3.85
CA GLU A 171 7.12 1.29 3.01
C GLU A 171 6.94 -0.09 2.38
N GLN A 172 6.47 -1.09 3.17
CA GLN A 172 6.11 -2.39 2.61
C GLN A 172 5.02 -2.29 1.54
N ALA A 173 4.01 -1.44 1.76
CA ALA A 173 2.94 -1.25 0.79
C ALA A 173 3.44 -0.64 -0.53
N VAL A 174 4.16 0.48 -0.46
CA VAL A 174 4.66 1.15 -1.67
C VAL A 174 5.76 0.35 -2.37
N GLY A 175 6.52 -0.46 -1.62
CA GLY A 175 7.54 -1.37 -2.15
C GLY A 175 6.99 -2.48 -3.05
N LEU A 176 5.69 -2.78 -2.99
CA LEU A 176 5.04 -3.73 -3.90
C LEU A 176 4.81 -3.16 -5.31
N TRP A 177 4.97 -1.85 -5.49
CA TRP A 177 4.72 -1.20 -6.78
C TRP A 177 5.97 -1.11 -7.65
N ASN A 178 5.83 -1.58 -8.89
CA ASN A 178 6.87 -1.50 -9.93
C ASN A 178 6.47 -0.51 -11.03
N GLY A 179 6.10 0.72 -10.63
CA GLY A 179 5.64 1.77 -11.54
C GLY A 179 4.10 1.93 -11.58
N PRO A 180 3.57 2.79 -12.44
CA PRO A 180 2.14 2.99 -12.62
C PRO A 180 1.44 1.75 -13.18
N PHE A 181 0.23 1.44 -12.66
CA PHE A 181 -0.59 0.35 -13.17
C PHE A 181 -1.17 0.67 -14.55
N GLY A 182 -1.18 -0.32 -15.41
CA GLY A 182 -2.03 -0.33 -16.62
C GLY A 182 -1.40 0.28 -17.88
N GLN A 183 -0.08 0.55 -17.89
CA GLN A 183 0.59 1.17 -19.04
C GLN A 183 0.48 0.37 -20.34
N ASP A 184 0.27 -0.94 -20.27
CA ASP A 184 0.23 -1.88 -21.39
C ASP A 184 -1.12 -2.60 -21.53
N LEU A 185 -2.17 -2.07 -20.88
CA LEU A 185 -3.55 -2.56 -20.97
C LEU A 185 -4.34 -1.82 -22.04
N PRO A 186 -5.38 -2.46 -22.63
CA PRO A 186 -6.24 -1.79 -23.59
C PRO A 186 -7.02 -0.64 -22.93
N PRO A 187 -7.22 0.50 -23.64
CA PRO A 187 -7.89 1.68 -23.07
C PRO A 187 -9.43 1.56 -23.06
N THR A 188 -9.96 0.42 -22.58
CA THR A 188 -11.40 0.25 -22.43
C THR A 188 -11.90 0.98 -21.19
N ARG A 189 -13.21 1.30 -21.16
CA ARG A 189 -13.84 1.96 -20.00
C ARG A 189 -13.60 1.19 -18.70
N TRP A 190 -13.63 -0.14 -18.78
CA TRP A 190 -13.39 -0.99 -17.61
C TRP A 190 -11.96 -0.84 -17.09
N PHE A 191 -10.96 -0.98 -17.98
CA PHE A 191 -9.54 -0.83 -17.55
C PHE A 191 -9.23 0.60 -17.12
N ASN A 192 -9.73 1.62 -17.82
CA ASN A 192 -9.50 3.02 -17.46
C ASN A 192 -9.99 3.33 -16.03
N ALA A 193 -11.14 2.79 -15.63
CA ALA A 193 -11.64 2.94 -14.26
C ALA A 193 -10.69 2.29 -13.23
N HIS A 194 -10.16 1.09 -13.51
CA HIS A 194 -9.22 0.41 -12.63
C HIS A 194 -7.84 1.09 -12.61
N ILE A 195 -7.37 1.57 -13.77
CA ILE A 195 -6.12 2.34 -13.90
C ILE A 195 -6.18 3.59 -13.02
N ALA A 196 -7.25 4.38 -13.14
CA ALA A 196 -7.45 5.56 -12.33
C ALA A 196 -7.54 5.20 -10.84
N GLY A 197 -8.34 4.19 -10.47
CA GLY A 197 -8.55 3.79 -9.08
C GLY A 197 -7.28 3.28 -8.40
N LEU A 198 -6.53 2.38 -9.02
CA LEU A 198 -5.32 1.78 -8.46
C LEU A 198 -4.16 2.78 -8.38
N ASN A 199 -3.94 3.60 -9.43
CA ASN A 199 -2.91 4.63 -9.37
C ASN A 199 -3.23 5.70 -8.33
N ASN A 200 -4.52 6.07 -8.14
CA ASN A 200 -4.92 6.93 -7.04
C ASN A 200 -4.63 6.28 -5.68
N ALA A 201 -4.94 4.99 -5.49
CA ALA A 201 -4.64 4.29 -4.24
C ALA A 201 -3.13 4.24 -3.95
N ARG A 202 -2.28 4.09 -4.98
CA ARG A 202 -0.82 4.20 -4.86
C ARG A 202 -0.40 5.58 -4.35
N LEU A 203 -0.90 6.64 -4.96
CA LEU A 203 -0.59 8.02 -4.58
C LEU A 203 -1.08 8.35 -3.17
N ASP A 204 -2.25 7.81 -2.77
CA ASP A 204 -2.76 7.95 -1.40
C ASP A 204 -1.83 7.27 -0.39
N ALA A 205 -1.32 6.06 -0.73
CA ALA A 205 -0.36 5.36 0.13
C ALA A 205 0.97 6.13 0.27
N TYR A 206 1.46 6.79 -0.78
CA TYR A 206 2.61 7.70 -0.69
C TYR A 206 2.33 8.90 0.22
N GLN A 207 1.16 9.51 0.13
CA GLN A 207 0.80 10.62 1.02
C GLN A 207 0.75 10.18 2.48
N ASP A 208 0.14 9.02 2.77
CA ASP A 208 0.11 8.43 4.11
C ASP A 208 1.53 8.14 4.63
N LEU A 209 2.41 7.56 3.78
CA LEU A 209 3.80 7.29 4.10
C LEU A 209 4.59 8.57 4.43
N PHE A 210 4.46 9.59 3.60
CA PHE A 210 5.17 10.85 3.81
C PHE A 210 4.66 11.58 5.05
N THR A 211 3.36 11.54 5.31
CA THR A 211 2.76 12.04 6.55
C THR A 211 3.33 11.30 7.77
N ALA A 212 3.33 9.97 7.74
CA ALA A 212 3.92 9.15 8.81
C ALA A 212 5.41 9.44 9.00
N SER A 213 6.17 9.64 7.91
CA SER A 213 7.60 9.93 7.94
C SER A 213 7.89 11.28 8.58
N VAL A 214 7.13 12.32 8.26
CA VAL A 214 7.22 13.64 8.89
C VAL A 214 6.95 13.52 10.39
N LEU A 215 5.85 12.89 10.78
CA LEU A 215 5.46 12.73 12.18
C LEU A 215 6.40 11.81 12.98
N ALA A 216 7.09 10.87 12.33
CA ALA A 216 8.11 10.03 12.91
C ALA A 216 9.50 10.70 13.01
N GLY A 217 9.68 11.91 12.42
CA GLY A 217 10.97 12.58 12.30
C GLY A 217 11.94 11.92 11.30
N ARG A 218 11.44 11.03 10.42
CA ARG A 218 12.24 10.37 9.37
C ARG A 218 12.24 11.22 8.09
N THR A 219 13.00 12.31 8.09
CA THR A 219 12.99 13.33 7.02
C THR A 219 14.16 13.25 6.04
N ILE A 220 15.11 12.32 6.25
CA ILE A 220 16.25 12.13 5.35
C ILE A 220 15.73 11.70 3.97
N MET A 221 16.19 12.40 2.91
CA MET A 221 15.76 12.20 1.51
C MET A 221 14.24 12.34 1.26
N LEU A 222 13.46 12.74 2.28
CA LEU A 222 12.00 12.80 2.16
C LEU A 222 11.55 13.86 1.16
N ALA A 223 12.19 15.04 1.15
CA ALA A 223 11.89 16.09 0.18
C ALA A 223 12.07 15.60 -1.26
N TYR A 224 13.17 14.90 -1.56
CA TYR A 224 13.40 14.30 -2.88
C TYR A 224 12.31 13.30 -3.27
N ARG A 225 11.90 12.42 -2.36
CA ARG A 225 10.84 11.44 -2.61
C ARG A 225 9.49 12.12 -2.88
N ILE A 226 9.15 13.17 -2.12
CA ILE A 226 7.93 13.94 -2.32
C ILE A 226 7.97 14.64 -3.68
N GLU A 227 9.09 15.29 -4.04
CA GLU A 227 9.27 15.94 -5.35
C GLU A 227 9.05 14.95 -6.51
N SER A 228 9.56 13.73 -6.39
CA SER A 228 9.37 12.70 -7.41
C SER A 228 7.89 12.35 -7.60
N VAL A 229 7.11 12.29 -6.53
CA VAL A 229 5.67 12.01 -6.59
C VAL A 229 4.87 13.23 -7.06
N ILE A 230 5.29 14.47 -6.70
CA ILE A 230 4.71 15.71 -7.24
C ILE A 230 4.87 15.77 -8.76
N ALA A 231 6.04 15.37 -9.30
CA ALA A 231 6.27 15.35 -10.74
C ALA A 231 5.27 14.44 -11.48
N GLU A 232 4.83 13.35 -10.84
CA GLU A 232 3.82 12.44 -11.39
C GLU A 232 2.39 12.96 -11.17
N ALA A 233 2.11 13.59 -10.03
CA ALA A 233 0.78 14.03 -9.62
C ALA A 233 0.78 15.47 -9.11
N PRO A 234 1.04 16.47 -9.98
CA PRO A 234 1.30 17.85 -9.58
C PRO A 234 0.10 18.56 -8.93
N TYR A 235 -1.11 18.09 -9.19
CA TYR A 235 -2.33 18.69 -8.62
C TYR A 235 -2.76 18.10 -7.28
N ARG A 236 -1.95 17.20 -6.69
CA ARG A 236 -2.19 16.67 -5.35
C ARG A 236 -1.69 17.65 -4.29
N GLN A 237 -2.60 18.49 -3.82
CA GLN A 237 -2.34 19.57 -2.85
C GLN A 237 -1.55 19.11 -1.63
N HIS A 238 -1.93 17.98 -1.03
CA HIS A 238 -1.31 17.47 0.19
C HIS A 238 0.19 17.15 0.03
N LEU A 239 0.65 16.77 -1.16
CA LEU A 239 2.08 16.56 -1.41
C LEU A 239 2.88 17.87 -1.29
N TRP A 240 2.32 18.99 -1.76
CA TRP A 240 2.94 20.31 -1.63
C TRP A 240 2.99 20.75 -0.16
N GLU A 241 1.93 20.48 0.60
CA GLU A 241 1.89 20.74 2.05
C GLU A 241 2.99 19.97 2.78
N LEU A 242 3.16 18.68 2.48
CA LEU A 242 4.20 17.83 3.06
C LEU A 242 5.62 18.28 2.67
N LEU A 243 5.83 18.68 1.41
CA LEU A 243 7.12 19.20 0.96
C LEU A 243 7.48 20.50 1.69
N ALA A 244 6.53 21.44 1.78
CA ALA A 244 6.70 22.67 2.53
C ALA A 244 6.98 22.41 4.02
N ALA A 245 6.27 21.44 4.63
CA ALA A 245 6.48 21.05 6.01
C ALA A 245 7.90 20.50 6.25
N VAL A 246 8.43 19.64 5.37
CA VAL A 246 9.79 19.10 5.48
C VAL A 246 10.83 20.22 5.52
N HIS A 247 10.76 21.19 4.60
CA HIS A 247 11.68 22.33 4.59
C HIS A 247 11.50 23.22 5.81
N CYS A 248 10.26 23.51 6.23
CA CYS A 248 9.98 24.29 7.45
C CYS A 248 10.56 23.63 8.70
N LEU A 249 10.42 22.31 8.85
CA LEU A 249 10.97 21.54 9.98
C LEU A 249 12.51 21.56 10.00
N HIS A 250 13.17 21.62 8.85
CA HIS A 250 14.61 21.81 8.76
C HIS A 250 15.05 23.27 9.01
N GLY A 251 14.12 24.21 9.15
CA GLY A 251 14.40 25.65 9.31
C GLY A 251 14.81 26.33 8.00
N ASP A 252 14.57 25.69 6.86
CA ASP A 252 14.83 26.25 5.55
C ASP A 252 13.61 27.03 5.03
N THR A 253 13.47 28.27 5.51
CA THR A 253 12.39 29.16 5.11
C THR A 253 12.45 29.50 3.62
N VAL A 254 13.67 29.61 3.04
CA VAL A 254 13.84 29.96 1.62
C VAL A 254 13.26 28.84 0.73
N SER A 255 13.63 27.59 0.98
CA SER A 255 13.09 26.46 0.24
C SER A 255 11.58 26.28 0.47
N THR A 256 11.09 26.52 1.71
CA THR A 256 9.65 26.50 1.98
C THR A 256 8.90 27.53 1.12
N LEU A 257 9.36 28.77 1.06
CA LEU A 257 8.73 29.81 0.24
C LEU A 257 8.83 29.52 -1.26
N SER A 258 9.94 28.92 -1.72
CA SER A 258 10.09 28.45 -3.10
C SER A 258 9.03 27.42 -3.47
N VAL A 259 8.79 26.43 -2.60
CA VAL A 259 7.75 25.40 -2.76
C VAL A 259 6.36 26.05 -2.84
N VAL A 260 6.05 26.98 -1.92
CA VAL A 260 4.79 27.71 -1.91
C VAL A 260 4.56 28.47 -3.21
N ASN A 261 5.57 29.21 -3.70
CA ASN A 261 5.48 29.98 -4.94
C ASN A 261 5.28 29.07 -6.17
N ARG A 262 5.97 27.92 -6.22
CA ARG A 262 5.79 26.92 -7.30
C ARG A 262 4.37 26.37 -7.30
N CYS A 263 3.85 26.01 -6.12
CA CYS A 263 2.48 25.54 -5.96
C CYS A 263 1.46 26.61 -6.39
N GLN A 264 1.62 27.85 -5.93
CA GLN A 264 0.74 28.95 -6.27
C GLN A 264 0.71 29.20 -7.79
N LYS A 265 1.87 29.23 -8.42
CA LYS A 265 1.99 29.42 -9.87
C LYS A 265 1.27 28.33 -10.64
N LEU A 266 1.53 27.04 -10.30
CA LEU A 266 0.90 25.89 -10.95
C LEU A 266 -0.63 25.93 -10.83
N PHE A 267 -1.17 26.16 -9.62
CA PHE A 267 -2.61 26.15 -9.37
C PHE A 267 -3.31 27.35 -10.03
N ALA A 268 -2.67 28.53 -10.05
CA ALA A 268 -3.22 29.71 -10.70
C ALA A 268 -3.21 29.59 -12.23
N GLU A 269 -2.07 29.16 -12.83
CA GLU A 269 -1.92 29.11 -14.29
C GLU A 269 -2.72 27.96 -14.92
N ASP A 270 -2.71 26.76 -14.32
CA ASP A 270 -3.32 25.57 -14.91
C ASP A 270 -4.80 25.40 -14.52
N LEU A 271 -5.19 25.80 -13.32
CA LEU A 271 -6.52 25.54 -12.77
C LEU A 271 -7.33 26.81 -12.47
N GLY A 272 -6.71 28.01 -12.52
CA GLY A 272 -7.35 29.26 -12.14
C GLY A 272 -7.74 29.33 -10.66
N LEU A 273 -7.01 28.58 -9.81
CA LEU A 273 -7.31 28.48 -8.37
C LEU A 273 -6.34 29.32 -7.55
N ASP A 274 -6.84 29.88 -6.44
CA ASP A 274 -6.02 30.52 -5.43
C ASP A 274 -5.14 29.50 -4.69
N LEU A 275 -4.14 30.02 -3.95
CA LEU A 275 -3.26 29.20 -3.12
C LEU A 275 -4.07 28.38 -2.11
N PRO A 276 -3.92 27.06 -2.07
CA PRO A 276 -4.64 26.21 -1.12
C PRO A 276 -4.41 26.62 0.34
N PRO A 277 -5.44 26.61 1.21
CA PRO A 277 -5.33 27.09 2.60
C PRO A 277 -4.25 26.40 3.43
N GLY A 278 -4.02 25.10 3.23
CA GLY A 278 -2.97 24.35 3.93
C GLY A 278 -1.56 24.81 3.58
N ILE A 279 -1.34 25.18 2.30
CA ILE A 279 -0.06 25.74 1.83
C ILE A 279 0.15 27.14 2.40
N GLU A 280 -0.90 27.97 2.44
CA GLU A 280 -0.83 29.29 3.05
C GLU A 280 -0.54 29.22 4.56
N ALA A 281 -1.10 28.23 5.26
CA ALA A 281 -0.77 27.98 6.67
C ALA A 281 0.71 27.60 6.85
N MET A 282 1.26 26.72 5.98
CA MET A 282 2.68 26.38 5.99
C MET A 282 3.57 27.57 5.70
N ARG A 283 3.16 28.47 4.78
CA ARG A 283 3.87 29.74 4.51
C ARG A 283 3.98 30.59 5.77
N LYS A 284 2.88 30.73 6.51
CA LYS A 284 2.84 31.51 7.76
C LYS A 284 3.73 30.87 8.84
N ALA A 285 3.66 29.56 9.01
CA ALA A 285 4.52 28.83 9.96
C ALA A 285 6.00 29.05 9.65
N ALA A 286 6.41 28.97 8.37
CA ALA A 286 7.79 29.18 7.96
C ALA A 286 8.28 30.62 8.20
N LEU A 287 7.44 31.64 7.91
CA LEU A 287 7.79 33.04 8.15
C LEU A 287 7.93 33.37 9.63
N ASN A 288 7.21 32.65 10.49
CA ASN A 288 7.29 32.81 11.95
C ASN A 288 8.30 31.85 12.60
N TRP A 289 9.05 31.05 11.82
CA TRP A 289 9.97 30.02 12.32
C TRP A 289 9.30 29.01 13.26
N ASP A 290 7.97 28.81 13.10
CA ASP A 290 7.15 27.97 13.97
C ASP A 290 7.10 26.52 13.44
N ARG A 291 8.10 25.72 13.85
CA ARG A 291 8.20 24.29 13.51
C ARG A 291 7.09 23.46 14.17
N GLU A 292 6.64 23.88 15.37
CA GLU A 292 5.58 23.17 16.08
C GLU A 292 4.23 23.33 15.34
N GLU A 293 3.96 24.53 14.81
CA GLU A 293 2.79 24.77 13.98
C GLU A 293 2.85 23.93 12.69
N ALA A 294 3.99 23.87 12.01
CA ALA A 294 4.16 23.02 10.84
C ALA A 294 3.85 21.55 11.15
N MET A 295 4.32 21.04 12.29
CA MET A 295 4.03 19.68 12.73
C MET A 295 2.56 19.47 13.07
N ARG A 296 1.91 20.46 13.73
CA ARG A 296 0.46 20.43 14.04
C ARG A 296 -0.38 20.40 12.79
N LEU A 297 -0.04 21.18 11.77
CA LEU A 297 -0.73 21.21 10.49
C LEU A 297 -0.68 19.84 9.77
N VAL A 298 0.45 19.14 9.82
CA VAL A 298 0.57 17.77 9.28
C VAL A 298 -0.30 16.79 10.08
N ALA A 299 -0.27 16.87 11.42
CA ALA A 299 -1.03 15.97 12.29
C ALA A 299 -2.55 16.15 12.15
N SER A 300 -3.06 17.40 12.03
CA SER A 300 -4.48 17.68 11.90
C SER A 300 -5.10 17.06 10.63
N ARG A 301 -4.37 17.04 9.53
CA ARG A 301 -4.79 16.39 8.29
C ARG A 301 -5.05 14.90 8.44
N THR A 302 -4.28 14.23 9.30
CA THR A 302 -4.48 12.80 9.59
C THR A 302 -5.83 12.56 10.26
N GLN A 303 -6.22 13.43 11.19
CA GLN A 303 -7.50 13.34 11.90
C GLN A 303 -8.70 13.62 10.98
N GLU A 304 -8.64 14.67 10.17
CA GLU A 304 -9.68 14.98 9.19
C GLU A 304 -9.91 13.84 8.16
N SER A 305 -8.83 13.15 7.76
CA SER A 305 -8.91 12.01 6.85
C SER A 305 -9.57 10.80 7.52
N ALA A 306 -9.35 10.60 8.82
CA ALA A 306 -9.97 9.55 9.62
C ALA A 306 -11.49 9.77 9.78
N GLU A 307 -11.91 10.99 10.09
CA GLU A 307 -13.31 11.34 10.25
C GLU A 307 -14.10 11.14 8.96
N ARG A 308 -13.54 11.55 7.82
CA ARG A 308 -14.14 11.32 6.49
C ARG A 308 -14.29 9.85 6.15
N CYS A 309 -13.37 9.00 6.60
CA CYS A 309 -13.42 7.55 6.38
C CYS A 309 -14.47 6.87 7.25
N GLN A 310 -14.67 7.33 8.48
CA GLN A 310 -15.69 6.80 9.41
C GLN A 310 -17.11 7.14 8.96
N CYS A 311 -17.35 8.33 8.43
CA CYS A 311 -18.66 8.73 7.90
C CYS A 311 -19.10 7.93 6.66
N ARG A 312 -18.20 7.23 5.98
CA ARG A 312 -18.51 6.37 4.82
C ARG A 312 -18.79 4.90 5.15
N ARG A 313 -18.70 4.49 6.42
CA ARG A 313 -19.11 3.13 6.81
C ARG A 313 -20.64 3.02 6.79
N PRO A 314 -21.23 2.06 6.06
CA PRO A 314 -22.66 1.79 6.17
C PRO A 314 -22.99 1.38 7.60
N PRO A 315 -24.20 1.73 8.11
CA PRO A 315 -24.64 1.32 9.43
C PRO A 315 -24.58 -0.20 9.54
N ARG A 316 -24.03 -0.70 10.67
CA ARG A 316 -24.04 -2.14 10.95
C ARG A 316 -25.49 -2.62 10.93
N PRO A 317 -25.82 -3.75 10.28
CA PRO A 317 -27.14 -4.33 10.42
C PRO A 317 -27.32 -4.65 11.91
N SER A 318 -28.39 -4.10 12.49
CA SER A 318 -28.86 -4.42 13.83
C SER A 318 -29.20 -5.91 13.89
N SER A 319 -28.59 -6.61 14.84
CA SER A 319 -28.74 -8.02 15.16
C SER A 319 -30.18 -8.36 15.56
#